data_90a2937a4a73d33e8c583c65f6da0dcf
#
_entry.id   90a2937a4a73d33e8c583c65f6da0dcf
#
_cell.length_a   1.000
_cell.length_b   1.000
_cell.length_c   1.000
_cell.angle_alpha   90.00
_cell.angle_beta   90.00
_cell.angle_gamma   90.00
#
_symmetry.space_group_name_H-M   'P 1'
#
loop_
_entity.id
_entity.type
_entity.pdbx_description
1 polymer ?
#
loop_
_entity_poly.entity_id
_entity_poly.type
_entity_poly.pdbx_seq_one_letter_code
_entity_poly.pdbx_strand_id
1 'polypeptide(L)'
;ILFVGVNGVGKTTSIGKMAHRFKQEGKKVMLAAGDTFRAGAIDQLEVWGERTGVDVIKQAEGSDPAAVMFDAVQAAKARKADILLCDTA
;
A
#
# COMPACT_ATOMS: atom_id res chain seq x y z
N ILE A 1 0.00 9.18 11.60
CA ILE A 1 0.09 8.39 10.37
C ILE A 1 0.26 9.33 9.17
N LEU A 2 1.31 9.12 8.41
CA LEU A 2 1.53 9.87 7.17
C LEU A 2 0.92 9.09 6.01
N PHE A 3 0.06 9.77 5.24
CA PHE A 3 -0.53 9.20 4.02
C PHE A 3 0.25 9.66 2.81
N VAL A 4 0.65 8.72 1.96
CA VAL A 4 1.31 9.02 0.70
C VAL A 4 0.57 8.30 -0.42
N GLY A 5 0.00 9.05 -1.36
CA GLY A 5 -0.66 8.51 -2.54
C GLY A 5 0.30 8.46 -3.71
N VAL A 6 0.32 7.34 -4.41
CA VAL A 6 1.16 7.16 -5.60
C VAL A 6 0.31 6.66 -6.75
N ASN A 7 0.42 7.34 -7.89
CA ASN A 7 -0.29 6.94 -9.11
C ASN A 7 0.59 7.18 -10.33
N GLY A 8 0.19 6.59 -11.47
CA GLY A 8 0.86 6.80 -12.74
C GLY A 8 1.88 5.73 -13.09
N VAL A 9 2.65 6.01 -14.14
CA VAL A 9 3.64 5.08 -14.68
C VAL A 9 4.81 4.92 -13.71
N GLY A 10 5.24 3.69 -13.48
CA GLY A 10 6.35 3.38 -12.60
C GLY A 10 6.03 3.44 -11.11
N LYS A 11 4.78 3.57 -10.74
CA LYS A 11 4.36 3.71 -9.34
C LYS A 11 4.77 2.54 -8.46
N THR A 12 4.75 1.32 -8.97
CA THR A 12 5.16 0.13 -8.20
C THR A 12 6.62 0.25 -7.76
N THR A 13 7.48 0.69 -8.67
CA THR A 13 8.89 0.93 -8.35
C THR A 13 9.03 2.05 -7.33
N SER A 14 8.28 3.13 -7.48
CA SER A 14 8.31 4.26 -6.55
C SER A 14 7.84 3.88 -5.16
N ILE A 15 6.75 3.12 -5.07
CA ILE A 15 6.23 2.60 -3.81
C ILE A 15 7.28 1.72 -3.14
N GLY A 16 7.91 0.85 -3.92
CA GLY A 16 8.94 -0.04 -3.43
C GLY A 16 10.11 0.71 -2.79
N LYS A 17 10.60 1.71 -3.48
CA LYS A 17 11.71 2.53 -2.98
C LYS A 17 11.33 3.28 -1.71
N MET A 18 10.14 3.87 -1.67
CA MET A 18 9.67 4.61 -0.51
C MET A 18 9.47 3.71 0.70
N ALA A 19 8.82 2.56 0.52
CA ALA A 19 8.59 1.62 1.60
C ALA A 19 9.91 1.11 2.19
N HIS A 20 10.86 0.76 1.34
CA HIS A 20 12.19 0.31 1.76
C HIS A 20 12.90 1.40 2.56
N ARG A 21 12.88 2.63 2.06
CA ARG A 21 13.53 3.76 2.72
C ARG A 21 12.94 4.01 4.10
N PHE A 22 11.62 4.08 4.22
CA PHE A 22 10.98 4.32 5.52
C PHE A 22 11.22 3.17 6.49
N LYS A 23 11.23 1.95 6.00
CA LYS A 23 11.51 0.79 6.82
C LYS A 23 12.94 0.83 7.37
N GLN A 24 13.90 1.26 6.56
CA GLN A 24 15.28 1.44 7.01
C GLN A 24 15.40 2.52 8.08
N GLU A 25 14.52 3.50 8.08
CA GLU A 25 14.47 4.54 9.10
C GLU A 25 13.80 4.08 10.40
N GLY A 26 13.41 2.81 10.48
CA GLY A 26 12.77 2.23 11.65
C GLY A 26 11.28 2.52 11.75
N LYS A 27 10.66 3.01 10.68
CA LYS A 27 9.23 3.31 10.66
C LYS A 27 8.41 2.10 10.26
N LYS A 28 7.22 1.99 10.86
CA LYS A 28 6.28 0.94 10.49
C LYS A 28 5.48 1.38 9.28
N VAL A 29 5.66 0.67 8.17
CA VAL A 29 5.04 0.97 6.88
C VAL A 29 3.94 -0.02 6.57
N MET A 30 2.83 0.47 6.04
CA MET A 30 1.76 -0.36 5.48
C MET A 30 1.44 0.09 4.07
N LEU A 31 0.98 -0.83 3.24
CA LEU A 31 0.58 -0.56 1.87
C LEU A 31 -0.92 -0.78 1.71
N ALA A 32 -1.56 0.06 0.91
CA ALA A 32 -2.97 -0.10 0.55
C ALA A 32 -3.08 -0.32 -0.96
N ALA A 33 -3.67 -1.43 -1.36
CA ALA A 33 -3.87 -1.78 -2.76
C ALA A 33 -5.14 -1.10 -3.29
N GLY A 34 -5.06 0.19 -3.58
CA GLY A 34 -6.20 0.99 -4.03
C GLY A 34 -6.46 0.92 -5.53
N ASP A 35 -5.52 0.41 -6.33
CA ASP A 35 -5.76 0.20 -7.76
C ASP A 35 -6.43 -1.15 -7.95
N THR A 36 -7.76 -1.16 -7.85
CA THR A 36 -8.57 -2.38 -7.94
C THR A 36 -9.00 -2.72 -9.36
N PHE A 37 -8.71 -1.86 -10.32
CA PHE A 37 -9.21 -2.01 -11.69
C PHE A 37 -8.20 -2.64 -12.64
N ARG A 38 -6.91 -2.44 -12.38
CA ARG A 38 -5.86 -2.95 -13.27
C ARG A 38 -5.57 -4.40 -12.93
N ALA A 39 -5.57 -5.26 -13.96
CA ALA A 39 -5.28 -6.68 -13.79
C ALA A 39 -3.88 -6.87 -13.20
N GLY A 40 -3.79 -7.66 -12.16
CA GLY A 40 -2.52 -8.00 -11.52
C GLY A 40 -1.93 -6.93 -10.60
N ALA A 41 -2.53 -5.75 -10.52
CA ALA A 41 -1.98 -4.67 -9.68
C ALA A 41 -1.97 -5.04 -8.20
N ILE A 42 -3.03 -5.67 -7.72
CA ILE A 42 -3.12 -6.12 -6.32
C ILE A 42 -2.09 -7.22 -6.05
N ASP A 43 -2.01 -8.21 -6.94
CA ASP A 43 -1.08 -9.33 -6.77
C ASP A 43 0.37 -8.86 -6.78
N GLN A 44 0.69 -7.93 -7.66
CA GLN A 44 2.04 -7.37 -7.75
C GLN A 44 2.43 -6.66 -6.45
N LEU A 45 1.52 -5.91 -5.89
CA LEU A 45 1.76 -5.21 -4.63
C LEU A 45 1.92 -6.19 -3.47
N GLU A 46 1.14 -7.28 -3.45
CA GLU A 46 1.27 -8.33 -2.45
C GLU A 46 2.64 -9.00 -2.49
N VAL A 47 3.10 -9.37 -3.67
CA VAL A 47 4.42 -10.00 -3.84
C VAL A 47 5.50 -9.08 -3.29
N TRP A 48 5.37 -7.79 -3.58
CA TRP A 48 6.31 -6.81 -3.13
C TRP A 48 6.30 -6.67 -1.60
N GLY A 49 5.10 -6.66 -1.02
CA GLY A 49 4.93 -6.61 0.44
C GLY A 49 5.55 -7.81 1.13
N GLU A 50 5.39 -9.01 0.58
CA GLU A 50 6.01 -10.23 1.11
C GLU A 50 7.52 -10.15 1.09
N ARG A 51 8.09 -9.66 0.00
CA ARG A 51 9.55 -9.55 -0.14
C ARG A 51 10.16 -8.60 0.86
N THR A 52 9.44 -7.54 1.20
CA THR A 52 9.96 -6.48 2.08
C THR A 52 9.50 -6.62 3.51
N GLY A 53 8.58 -7.55 3.79
CA GLY A 53 7.99 -7.70 5.12
C GLY A 53 7.07 -6.56 5.51
N VAL A 54 6.40 -5.95 4.53
CA VAL A 54 5.46 -4.85 4.73
C VAL A 54 4.04 -5.37 4.58
N ASP A 55 3.15 -4.99 5.50
CA ASP A 55 1.74 -5.39 5.45
C ASP A 55 1.03 -4.72 4.27
N VAL A 56 0.21 -5.48 3.56
CA VAL A 56 -0.60 -4.98 2.45
C VAL A 56 -2.08 -5.16 2.76
N ILE A 57 -2.82 -4.08 2.72
CA ILE A 57 -4.27 -4.10 2.88
C ILE A 57 -4.90 -4.10 1.49
N LYS A 58 -5.78 -5.07 1.25
CA LYS A 58 -6.41 -5.26 -0.06
C LYS A 58 -7.84 -5.74 0.08
N GLN A 59 -8.58 -5.60 -1.00
CA GLN A 59 -9.89 -6.23 -1.20
C GLN A 59 -9.87 -6.90 -2.58
N ALA A 60 -10.98 -7.54 -2.95
CA ALA A 60 -11.09 -8.20 -4.24
C ALA A 60 -10.93 -7.23 -5.40
N GLU A 61 -10.42 -7.72 -6.53
CA GLU A 61 -10.34 -6.95 -7.76
C GLU A 61 -11.71 -6.38 -8.13
N GLY A 62 -11.75 -5.13 -8.55
CA GLY A 62 -12.99 -4.43 -8.87
C GLY A 62 -13.70 -3.80 -7.68
N SER A 63 -13.16 -3.94 -6.47
CA SER A 63 -13.72 -3.31 -5.29
C SER A 63 -13.63 -1.78 -5.37
N ASP A 64 -14.48 -1.10 -4.61
CA ASP A 64 -14.42 0.36 -4.52
C ASP A 64 -13.10 0.79 -3.87
N PRO A 65 -12.29 1.60 -4.55
CA PRO A 65 -11.04 2.09 -3.97
C PRO A 65 -11.24 2.81 -2.64
N ALA A 66 -12.34 3.51 -2.46
CA ALA A 66 -12.65 4.19 -1.21
C ALA A 66 -12.83 3.21 -0.05
N ALA A 67 -13.42 2.04 -0.31
CA ALA A 67 -13.58 0.99 0.70
C ALA A 67 -12.22 0.41 1.11
N VAL A 68 -11.32 0.20 0.14
CA VAL A 68 -9.96 -0.26 0.42
C VAL A 68 -9.22 0.76 1.28
N MET A 69 -9.34 2.03 0.95
CA MET A 69 -8.69 3.11 1.71
C MET A 69 -9.21 3.19 3.13
N PHE A 70 -10.53 3.04 3.31
CA PHE A 70 -11.14 3.03 4.64
C PHE A 70 -10.57 1.90 5.49
N ASP A 71 -10.53 0.69 4.94
CA ASP A 71 -9.98 -0.47 5.64
C ASP A 71 -8.51 -0.28 5.97
N ALA A 72 -7.74 0.29 5.04
CA ALA A 72 -6.32 0.55 5.24
C ALA A 72 -6.08 1.54 6.37
N VAL A 73 -6.87 2.59 6.44
CA VAL A 73 -6.77 3.59 7.52
C VAL A 73 -7.07 2.93 8.87
N GLN A 74 -8.12 2.14 8.95
CA GLN A 74 -8.48 1.44 10.17
C GLN A 74 -7.37 0.49 10.62
N ALA A 75 -6.82 -0.29 9.69
CA ALA A 75 -5.73 -1.21 9.97
C ALA A 75 -4.47 -0.47 10.41
N ALA A 76 -4.15 0.64 9.75
CA ALA A 76 -2.99 1.45 10.09
C ALA A 76 -3.10 2.02 11.50
N LYS A 77 -4.27 2.47 11.89
CA LYS A 77 -4.53 2.95 13.26
C LYS A 77 -4.41 1.82 14.27
N ALA A 78 -5.03 0.67 13.99
CA ALA A 78 -5.02 -0.47 14.90
C ALA A 78 -3.62 -1.03 15.12
N ARG A 79 -2.79 -1.01 14.08
CA ARG A 79 -1.42 -1.53 14.12
C ARG A 79 -0.38 -0.47 14.42
N LYS A 80 -0.81 0.77 14.64
CA LYS A 80 0.07 1.92 14.94
C LYS A 80 1.13 2.12 13.85
N ALA A 81 0.72 2.03 12.60
CA ALA A 81 1.62 2.29 11.48
C ALA A 81 2.04 3.75 11.44
N ASP A 82 3.29 4.01 11.11
CA ASP A 82 3.79 5.37 10.96
C ASP A 82 3.45 5.95 9.60
N ILE A 83 3.46 5.10 8.58
CA ILE A 83 3.28 5.51 7.18
C ILE A 83 2.34 4.54 6.48
N LEU A 84 1.38 5.09 5.74
CA LEU A 84 0.49 4.32 4.87
C LEU A 84 0.70 4.78 3.43
N LEU A 85 1.23 3.90 2.59
CA LEU A 85 1.43 4.15 1.17
C LEU A 85 0.24 3.59 0.40
N CYS A 86 -0.43 4.44 -0.36
CA CYS A 86 -1.63 4.09 -1.08
C CYS A 86 -1.35 4.00 -2.58
N ASP A 87 -1.53 2.82 -3.15
CA ASP A 87 -1.45 2.60 -4.59
C ASP A 87 -2.82 2.90 -5.19
N THR A 88 -2.93 3.93 -6.02
CA THR A 88 -4.18 4.34 -6.65
C THR A 88 -4.10 4.23 -8.17
N ALA A 89 -5.26 4.11 -8.80
CA ALA A 89 -5.33 4.05 -10.26
C ALA A 89 -4.97 5.38 -10.92
#